data_62362a4d2a076b5bb7f1b4cf1032e521
#
_entry.id   62362a4d2a076b5bb7f1b4cf1032e521
#
_cell.length_a   1.000
_cell.length_b   1.000
_cell.length_c   1.000
_cell.angle_alpha   90.00
_cell.angle_beta   90.00
_cell.angle_gamma   90.00
#
_symmetry.space_group_name_H-M   'P 1'
#
loop_
_entity.id
_entity.type
_entity.pdbx_description
1 polymer ?
#
loop_
_entity_poly.entity_id
_entity_poly.type
_entity_poly.pdbx_seq_one_letter_code
_entity_poly.pdbx_strand_id
1 'polypeptide(L)'
;MNQIAPFSMRDKIYVIEAEMKKLPQIEIPVRHYFIPGVYARQVFIPAGALVTGVTYKCSQINILSQGKIRVSVDDEVIGLEASHTVISPPGVKRVAMAVTDVVWTTILHTHETDVETIEKQFFAYTEEEYQDFLKFKQEQESWLE
;
A
#
# COMPACT_ATOMS: atom_id res chain seq x y z
N MET A 1 19.83 7.67 -30.77
CA MET A 1 20.18 6.95 -29.53
C MET A 1 18.93 6.85 -28.66
N ASN A 2 18.53 5.65 -28.32
CA ASN A 2 17.35 5.46 -27.49
C ASN A 2 17.64 5.89 -26.05
N GLN A 3 16.83 6.79 -25.55
CA GLN A 3 16.89 7.16 -24.14
C GLN A 3 16.13 6.09 -23.33
N ILE A 4 16.81 5.55 -22.33
CA ILE A 4 16.18 4.68 -21.36
C ILE A 4 15.44 5.59 -20.37
N ALA A 5 14.15 5.33 -20.15
CA ALA A 5 13.39 6.07 -19.15
C ALA A 5 14.05 5.95 -17.77
N PRO A 6 14.08 7.04 -16.98
CA PRO A 6 14.64 6.98 -15.62
C PRO A 6 13.97 5.89 -14.81
N PHE A 7 14.76 5.15 -14.04
CA PHE A 7 14.25 4.16 -13.12
C PHE A 7 13.52 4.87 -11.96
N SER A 8 12.19 4.78 -11.94
CA SER A 8 11.36 5.50 -10.97
C SER A 8 11.49 4.92 -9.55
N MET A 9 11.07 5.70 -8.55
CA MET A 9 10.96 5.21 -7.17
C MET A 9 10.05 3.98 -7.11
N ARG A 10 8.94 3.98 -7.84
CA ARG A 10 8.02 2.86 -7.95
C ARG A 10 8.72 1.59 -8.44
N ASP A 11 9.52 1.71 -9.49
CA ASP A 11 10.31 0.58 -10.02
C ASP A 11 11.30 0.06 -8.99
N LYS A 12 11.97 0.95 -8.28
CA LYS A 12 12.91 0.60 -7.20
C LYS A 12 12.21 -0.17 -6.08
N ILE A 13 11.01 0.23 -5.71
CA ILE A 13 10.24 -0.44 -4.65
C ILE A 13 9.89 -1.87 -5.06
N TYR A 14 9.49 -2.10 -6.30
CA TYR A 14 9.20 -3.46 -6.79
C TYR A 14 10.47 -4.33 -6.82
N VAL A 15 11.61 -3.76 -7.17
CA VAL A 15 12.91 -4.48 -7.12
C VAL A 15 13.27 -4.84 -5.69
N ILE A 16 13.14 -3.89 -4.76
CA ILE A 16 13.39 -4.12 -3.33
C ILE A 16 12.45 -5.22 -2.80
N GLU A 17 11.17 -5.16 -3.13
CA GLU A 17 10.18 -6.15 -2.72
C GLU A 17 10.53 -7.56 -3.22
N ALA A 18 10.95 -7.68 -4.47
CA ALA A 18 11.38 -8.96 -5.02
C ALA A 18 12.58 -9.54 -4.26
N GLU A 19 13.55 -8.71 -3.89
CA GLU A 19 14.70 -9.15 -3.09
C GLU A 19 14.29 -9.50 -1.65
N MET A 20 13.39 -8.73 -1.04
CA MET A 20 12.88 -9.00 0.30
C MET A 20 12.16 -10.34 0.39
N LYS A 21 11.43 -10.74 -0.65
CA LYS A 21 10.72 -12.03 -0.70
C LYS A 21 11.66 -13.23 -0.65
N LYS A 22 12.94 -13.06 -0.99
CA LYS A 22 13.95 -14.12 -0.92
C LYS A 22 14.52 -14.30 0.49
N LEU A 23 14.26 -13.37 1.38
CA LEU A 23 14.75 -13.38 2.76
C LEU A 23 13.74 -14.03 3.70
N PRO A 24 14.16 -14.47 4.89
CA PRO A 24 13.22 -14.93 5.92
C PRO A 24 12.18 -13.84 6.22
N GLN A 25 10.90 -14.21 6.20
CA GLN A 25 9.81 -13.28 6.45
C GLN A 25 9.57 -13.11 7.95
N ILE A 26 9.38 -11.86 8.38
CA ILE A 26 8.94 -11.58 9.75
C ILE A 26 7.42 -11.54 9.80
N GLU A 27 6.86 -11.91 10.95
CA GLU A 27 5.43 -11.81 11.17
C GLU A 27 5.04 -10.36 11.44
N ILE A 28 4.09 -9.84 10.67
CA ILE A 28 3.47 -8.54 10.87
C ILE A 28 2.04 -8.77 11.32
N PRO A 29 1.70 -8.62 12.61
CA PRO A 29 0.34 -8.80 13.08
C PRO A 29 -0.62 -7.83 12.39
N VAL A 30 -1.78 -8.33 12.02
CA VAL A 30 -2.83 -7.55 11.36
C VAL A 30 -4.14 -7.73 12.11
N ARG A 31 -4.86 -6.62 12.33
CA ARG A 31 -6.23 -6.63 12.85
C ARG A 31 -7.16 -6.02 11.84
N HIS A 32 -8.35 -6.59 11.74
CA HIS A 32 -9.39 -6.18 10.81
C HIS A 32 -10.59 -5.66 11.57
N TYR A 33 -11.13 -4.53 11.14
CA TYR A 33 -12.30 -3.90 11.76
C TYR A 33 -13.33 -3.60 10.69
N PHE A 34 -14.59 -3.91 10.95
CA PHE A 34 -15.69 -3.73 10.02
C PHE A 34 -16.83 -2.99 10.67
N ILE A 35 -17.33 -1.98 9.96
CA ILE A 35 -18.66 -1.38 10.20
C ILE A 35 -19.34 -1.23 8.85
N PRO A 36 -20.67 -1.02 8.78
CA PRO A 36 -21.32 -0.84 7.48
C PRO A 36 -20.67 0.26 6.66
N GLY A 37 -20.15 -0.11 5.49
CA GLY A 37 -19.50 0.80 4.55
C GLY A 37 -18.03 1.09 4.80
N VAL A 38 -17.42 0.58 5.89
CA VAL A 38 -16.02 0.89 6.24
C VAL A 38 -15.28 -0.36 6.68
N TYR A 39 -14.08 -0.51 6.14
CA TYR A 39 -13.11 -1.51 6.55
C TYR A 39 -11.83 -0.82 7.02
N ALA A 40 -11.34 -1.20 8.18
CA ALA A 40 -10.04 -0.74 8.69
C ALA A 40 -9.08 -1.94 8.85
N ARG A 41 -7.90 -1.82 8.27
CA ARG A 41 -6.82 -2.79 8.36
C ARG A 41 -5.68 -2.18 9.17
N GLN A 42 -5.43 -2.72 10.34
CA GLN A 42 -4.40 -2.21 11.24
C GLN A 42 -3.23 -3.17 11.30
N VAL A 43 -2.03 -2.66 11.00
CA VAL A 43 -0.79 -3.45 11.01
C VAL A 43 0.12 -2.95 12.12
N PHE A 44 0.83 -3.90 12.73
CA PHE A 44 1.77 -3.66 13.83
C PHE A 44 3.17 -4.00 13.34
N ILE A 45 3.95 -2.97 13.06
CA ILE A 45 5.28 -3.11 12.44
C ILE A 45 6.34 -2.97 13.52
N PRO A 46 7.11 -4.03 13.81
CA PRO A 46 8.13 -3.94 14.85
C PRO A 46 9.29 -3.01 14.44
N ALA A 47 9.90 -2.38 15.43
CA ALA A 47 11.06 -1.51 15.24
C ALA A 47 12.14 -2.20 14.40
N GLY A 48 12.69 -1.48 13.43
CA GLY A 48 13.73 -1.98 12.53
C GLY A 48 13.23 -2.77 11.33
N ALA A 49 11.93 -3.09 11.26
CA ALA A 49 11.38 -3.83 10.13
C ALA A 49 11.27 -2.96 8.88
N LEU A 50 11.70 -3.51 7.76
CA LEU A 50 11.48 -2.96 6.43
C LEU A 50 10.29 -3.67 5.81
N VAL A 51 9.31 -2.92 5.33
CA VAL A 51 8.09 -3.47 4.73
C VAL A 51 7.76 -2.77 3.43
N THR A 52 7.10 -3.50 2.53
CA THR A 52 6.48 -2.90 1.34
C THR A 52 4.98 -3.02 1.47
N GLY A 53 4.27 -1.94 1.13
CA GLY A 53 2.81 -1.96 1.10
C GLY A 53 2.29 -2.58 -0.19
N VAL A 54 1.10 -3.18 -0.13
CA VAL A 54 0.39 -3.60 -1.33
C VAL A 54 -0.15 -2.37 -2.05
N THR A 55 -0.30 -2.45 -3.38
CA THR A 55 -0.95 -1.40 -4.15
C THR A 55 -2.46 -1.54 -4.04
N TYR A 56 -3.14 -0.49 -3.56
CA TYR A 56 -4.59 -0.45 -3.49
C TYR A 56 -5.19 0.11 -4.78
N LYS A 57 -6.24 -0.53 -5.26
CA LYS A 57 -7.01 -0.08 -6.44
C LYS A 57 -7.97 1.07 -6.11
N CYS A 58 -8.10 1.43 -4.85
CA CYS A 58 -9.00 2.48 -4.36
C CYS A 58 -8.25 3.49 -3.51
N SER A 59 -8.88 4.63 -3.27
CA SER A 59 -8.39 5.63 -2.30
C SER A 59 -8.50 5.10 -0.88
N GLN A 60 -7.57 5.47 -0.02
CA GLN A 60 -7.57 5.10 1.39
C GLN A 60 -7.13 6.26 2.26
N ILE A 61 -7.55 6.20 3.52
CA ILE A 61 -7.02 7.03 4.59
C ILE A 61 -6.09 6.16 5.42
N ASN A 62 -4.87 6.61 5.64
CA ASN A 62 -3.89 5.91 6.47
C ASN A 62 -3.60 6.73 7.72
N ILE A 63 -3.62 6.08 8.86
CA ILE A 63 -3.36 6.72 10.15
C ILE A 63 -2.17 6.06 10.82
N LEU A 64 -1.13 6.84 11.06
CA LEU A 64 -0.01 6.47 11.92
C LEU A 64 -0.37 6.89 13.34
N SER A 65 -0.79 5.94 14.16
CA SER A 65 -1.25 6.22 15.53
C SER A 65 -0.19 5.99 16.59
N GLN A 66 0.88 5.28 16.26
CA GLN A 66 2.01 5.03 17.16
C GLN A 66 3.31 4.97 16.38
N GLY A 67 4.34 5.56 16.94
CA GLY A 67 5.71 5.38 16.51
C GLY A 67 6.21 6.35 15.46
N LYS A 68 7.42 6.05 15.01
CA LYS A 68 8.15 6.79 13.97
C LYS A 68 8.44 5.85 12.82
N ILE A 69 8.16 6.31 11.60
CA ILE A 69 8.35 5.55 10.37
C ILE A 69 9.08 6.40 9.33
N ARG A 70 9.93 5.77 8.55
CA ARG A 70 10.47 6.37 7.32
C ARG A 70 9.73 5.72 6.16
N VAL A 71 9.14 6.52 5.31
CA VAL A 71 8.27 6.02 4.25
C VAL A 71 8.50 6.77 2.94
N SER A 72 8.41 6.05 1.83
CA SER A 72 8.45 6.66 0.50
C SER A 72 7.14 7.38 0.22
N VAL A 73 7.24 8.66 -0.17
CA VAL A 73 6.11 9.48 -0.63
C VAL A 73 6.56 10.12 -1.92
N ASP A 74 5.87 9.81 -3.01
CA ASP A 74 6.30 10.17 -4.36
C ASP A 74 7.74 9.69 -4.61
N ASP A 75 8.67 10.57 -4.97
CA ASP A 75 10.04 10.20 -5.24
C ASP A 75 11.00 10.43 -4.05
N GLU A 76 10.44 10.67 -2.88
CA GLU A 76 11.21 10.98 -1.67
C GLU A 76 10.96 9.98 -0.55
N VAL A 77 11.91 9.86 0.36
CA VAL A 77 11.74 9.15 1.62
C VAL A 77 11.66 10.20 2.71
N ILE A 78 10.55 10.19 3.44
CA ILE A 78 10.29 11.14 4.52
C ILE A 78 10.11 10.43 5.85
N GLY A 79 10.39 11.14 6.94
CA GLY A 79 10.10 10.67 8.29
C GLY A 79 8.74 11.19 8.75
N LEU A 80 7.92 10.29 9.30
CA LEU A 80 6.65 10.62 9.90
C LEU A 80 6.65 10.16 11.36
N GLU A 81 6.03 10.94 12.21
CA GLU A 81 5.84 10.63 13.63
C GLU A 81 4.36 10.70 13.99
N ALA A 82 3.91 9.79 14.84
CA ALA A 82 2.53 9.77 15.31
C ALA A 82 2.19 11.04 16.12
N SER A 83 1.00 11.56 15.99
CA SER A 83 -0.11 11.10 15.14
C SER A 83 -0.04 11.78 13.77
N HIS A 84 -0.22 10.99 12.72
CA HIS A 84 -0.18 11.55 11.36
C HIS A 84 -1.17 10.81 10.46
N THR A 85 -1.90 11.56 9.65
CA THR A 85 -2.88 11.00 8.71
C THR A 85 -2.44 11.30 7.28
N VAL A 86 -2.46 10.26 6.44
CA VAL A 86 -2.09 10.36 5.03
C VAL A 86 -3.27 9.91 4.18
N ILE A 87 -3.69 10.74 3.24
CA ILE A 87 -4.68 10.37 2.22
C ILE A 87 -3.92 9.85 1.01
N SER A 88 -4.26 8.64 0.58
CA SER A 88 -3.60 8.01 -0.57
C SER A 88 -4.57 7.81 -1.71
N PRO A 89 -4.24 8.29 -2.93
CA PRO A 89 -5.01 7.97 -4.12
C PRO A 89 -4.79 6.50 -4.51
N PRO A 90 -5.61 5.97 -5.45
CA PRO A 90 -5.36 4.63 -5.99
C PRO A 90 -3.96 4.50 -6.60
N GLY A 91 -3.37 3.33 -6.49
CA GLY A 91 -2.14 2.99 -7.21
C GLY A 91 -0.83 3.32 -6.50
N VAL A 92 -0.88 3.83 -5.27
CA VAL A 92 0.35 4.15 -4.53
C VAL A 92 1.06 2.87 -4.09
N LYS A 93 2.35 2.80 -4.36
CA LYS A 93 3.24 1.73 -3.91
C LYS A 93 4.29 2.33 -2.98
N ARG A 94 4.41 1.81 -1.76
CA ARG A 94 5.33 2.34 -0.74
C ARG A 94 6.27 1.29 -0.20
N VAL A 95 7.45 1.76 0.19
CA VAL A 95 8.36 1.05 1.06
C VAL A 95 8.50 1.87 2.35
N ALA A 96 8.61 1.19 3.48
CA ALA A 96 8.71 1.86 4.78
C ALA A 96 9.61 1.07 5.72
N MET A 97 10.25 1.80 6.63
CA MET A 97 11.03 1.22 7.72
C MET A 97 10.53 1.79 9.05
N ALA A 98 10.18 0.91 9.97
CA ALA A 98 9.79 1.32 11.32
C ALA A 98 11.05 1.70 12.10
N VAL A 99 11.11 2.95 12.56
CA VAL A 99 12.22 3.41 13.45
C VAL A 99 11.96 2.93 14.87
N THR A 100 10.73 3.02 15.31
CA THR A 100 10.22 2.44 16.56
C THR A 100 9.10 1.47 16.21
N ASP A 101 8.49 0.81 17.19
CA ASP A 101 7.27 0.05 16.96
C ASP A 101 6.19 0.97 16.39
N VAL A 102 5.55 0.55 15.31
CA VAL A 102 4.61 1.36 14.53
C VAL A 102 3.25 0.70 14.49
N VAL A 103 2.21 1.51 14.66
CA VAL A 103 0.83 1.12 14.37
C VAL A 103 0.33 1.97 13.20
N TRP A 104 -0.01 1.28 12.11
CA TRP A 104 -0.47 1.87 10.86
C TRP A 104 -1.81 1.28 10.48
N THR A 105 -2.82 2.14 10.32
CA THR A 105 -4.19 1.71 10.00
C THR A 105 -4.61 2.28 8.65
N THR A 106 -5.04 1.41 7.75
CA THR A 106 -5.58 1.77 6.44
C THR A 106 -7.08 1.61 6.45
N ILE A 107 -7.79 2.66 6.06
CA ILE A 107 -9.25 2.73 6.08
C ILE A 107 -9.75 2.92 4.66
N LEU A 108 -10.70 2.08 4.24
CA LEU A 108 -11.33 2.18 2.92
C LEU A 108 -12.83 1.90 2.98
N HIS A 109 -13.53 2.35 1.94
CA HIS A 109 -14.97 2.17 1.82
C HIS A 109 -15.28 0.82 1.17
N THR A 110 -16.02 -0.02 1.89
CA THR A 110 -16.57 -1.26 1.36
C THR A 110 -17.66 -1.79 2.30
N HIS A 111 -18.64 -2.47 1.76
CA HIS A 111 -19.64 -3.22 2.54
C HIS A 111 -19.24 -4.68 2.75
N GLU A 112 -18.14 -5.11 2.13
CA GLU A 112 -17.62 -6.47 2.32
C GLU A 112 -17.08 -6.67 3.72
N THR A 113 -17.27 -7.87 4.25
CA THR A 113 -16.76 -8.27 5.57
C THR A 113 -15.83 -9.48 5.51
N ASP A 114 -15.64 -10.05 4.33
CA ASP A 114 -14.71 -11.14 4.11
C ASP A 114 -13.37 -10.60 3.63
N VAL A 115 -12.31 -10.80 4.43
CA VAL A 115 -10.97 -10.25 4.16
C VAL A 115 -10.43 -10.74 2.81
N GLU A 116 -10.60 -12.01 2.50
CA GLU A 116 -10.13 -12.57 1.23
C GLU A 116 -10.81 -11.91 0.02
N THR A 117 -12.10 -11.67 0.11
CA THR A 117 -12.86 -10.95 -0.93
C THR A 117 -12.37 -9.51 -1.07
N ILE A 118 -12.13 -8.82 0.05
CA ILE A 118 -11.60 -7.46 0.06
C ILE A 118 -10.23 -7.41 -0.63
N GLU A 119 -9.34 -8.34 -0.30
CA GLU A 119 -8.01 -8.40 -0.89
C GLU A 119 -8.08 -8.61 -2.40
N LYS A 120 -8.92 -9.52 -2.87
CA LYS A 120 -9.13 -9.75 -4.31
C LYS A 120 -9.68 -8.53 -5.03
N GLN A 121 -10.59 -7.81 -4.39
CA GLN A 121 -11.24 -6.66 -4.99
C GLN A 121 -10.35 -5.42 -5.03
N PHE A 122 -9.57 -5.16 -3.99
CA PHE A 122 -8.88 -3.88 -3.81
C PHE A 122 -7.36 -3.95 -3.93
N PHE A 123 -6.74 -5.13 -3.84
CA PHE A 123 -5.28 -5.25 -3.86
C PHE A 123 -4.76 -5.66 -5.24
N ALA A 124 -3.70 -4.99 -5.68
CA ALA A 124 -2.88 -5.42 -6.79
C ALA A 124 -1.50 -5.81 -6.24
N TYR A 125 -1.10 -7.06 -6.42
CA TYR A 125 0.16 -7.58 -5.88
C TYR A 125 1.34 -7.32 -6.80
N THR A 126 1.07 -7.06 -8.08
CA THR A 126 2.09 -6.75 -9.09
C THR A 126 1.72 -5.49 -9.84
N GLU A 127 2.71 -4.85 -10.46
CA GLU A 127 2.47 -3.71 -11.35
C GLU A 127 1.59 -4.12 -12.54
N GLU A 128 1.79 -5.33 -13.05
CA GLU A 128 0.99 -5.87 -14.15
C GLU A 128 -0.49 -5.97 -13.78
N GLU A 129 -0.80 -6.50 -12.60
CA GLU A 129 -2.18 -6.56 -12.10
C GLU A 129 -2.82 -5.17 -12.01
N TYR A 130 -2.06 -4.19 -11.54
CA TYR A 130 -2.56 -2.82 -11.42
C TYR A 130 -2.82 -2.20 -12.80
N GLN A 131 -1.90 -2.38 -13.74
CA GLN A 131 -2.07 -1.88 -15.11
C GLN A 131 -3.24 -2.55 -15.83
N ASP A 132 -3.45 -3.84 -15.62
CA ASP A 132 -4.61 -4.56 -16.16
C ASP A 132 -5.92 -4.02 -15.59
N PHE A 133 -5.94 -3.72 -14.31
CA PHE A 133 -7.09 -3.07 -13.66
C PHE A 133 -7.40 -1.71 -14.29
N LEU A 134 -6.37 -0.88 -14.52
CA LEU A 134 -6.55 0.43 -15.14
C LEU A 134 -7.10 0.32 -16.56
N LYS A 135 -6.64 -0.63 -17.36
CA LYS A 135 -7.15 -0.88 -18.70
C LYS A 135 -8.61 -1.29 -18.67
N PHE A 136 -8.96 -2.22 -17.80
CA PHE A 136 -10.34 -2.69 -17.63
C PHE A 136 -11.27 -1.53 -17.25
N LYS A 137 -10.85 -0.70 -16.30
CA LYS A 137 -11.62 0.47 -15.87
C LYS A 137 -11.81 1.47 -17.01
N GLN A 138 -10.77 1.74 -17.80
CA GLN A 138 -10.83 2.63 -18.94
C GLN A 138 -11.79 2.11 -20.03
N GLU A 139 -11.75 0.80 -20.29
CA GLU A 139 -12.65 0.16 -21.25
C GLU A 139 -14.12 0.29 -20.82
N GLN A 140 -14.40 0.08 -19.52
CA GLN A 140 -15.74 0.24 -18.97
C GLN A 140 -16.24 1.68 -19.11
N GLU A 141 -15.39 2.67 -18.84
CA GLU A 141 -15.75 4.08 -18.98
C GLU A 141 -16.10 4.43 -20.43
N SER A 142 -15.38 3.86 -21.40
CA SER A 142 -15.64 4.11 -22.82
C SER A 142 -17.02 3.62 -23.30
N TRP A 143 -17.58 2.62 -22.64
CA TRP A 143 -18.92 2.10 -22.98
C TRP A 143 -20.05 3.06 -22.59
N LEU A 144 -19.75 4.03 -21.72
CA LEU A 144 -20.73 5.02 -21.26
C LEU A 144 -20.76 6.30 -22.13
N GLU A 145 -19.85 6.41 -23.08
CA GLU A 145 -19.75 7.57 -23.99
C GLU A 145 -20.76 7.48 -25.15
#